data_2e48eaac7cde82e01ed84f26e1bb3d15
#
_entry.id   2e48eaac7cde82e01ed84f26e1bb3d15
#
_cell.length_a   1.000
_cell.length_b   1.000
_cell.length_c   1.000
_cell.angle_alpha   90.00
_cell.angle_beta   90.00
_cell.angle_gamma   90.00
#
_symmetry.space_group_name_H-M   'P 1'
#
loop_
_entity.id
_entity.type
_entity.pdbx_description
1 polymer ?
#
loop_
_entity_poly.entity_id
_entity_poly.type
_entity_poly.pdbx_seq_one_letter_code
_entity_poly.pdbx_strand_id
1 'polypeptide(L)'
;MLYTSTRDGSVRITGSQAIVNGISKDGGLYVPSSFPKYSLNDIEAFKDLSYVDLATKILSDFLDFSKDEINGFCKAAYSRFETEDVCPVKKIDESTYILELFHGPTLAFKDVALTLLPHLLTAAAKKNDVKEKVLILVATSGDTGKAALEGFKDVEGTNIIVLYPEDGVSEMQKLQMRTQEGENVAVFGIKGNFDDAQAAVKRIFRDENMIAALKEQSFVLSSANSINWGRLVPQIVYYFYSYGKLLTKGDINVGDEINFSVPSGNFGDILAGYYAKKMGLPVKKLICASNVNRVLADFFETGVYDRNRDFFKTISPSMDILISSNLERFLYDVSGENPDFVNEKMTALATCGKYEIPYDLIEKAGIVGGYADEDDTKMAIDCFFDSFDYPLDTHTAVAVTVYNNYVAETGDETPTVVVATASPYKFPTDVYDAISHENCDDAFSAIQKLHRISGVKIPDAISTLVTKQVRFNTVVDKNDVDNAVLNAFKE
;
A
#
# COMPACT_ATOMS: atom_id res chain seq x y z
N MET A 1 -19.72 13.45 -1.39
CA MET A 1 -19.54 12.63 -2.61
C MET A 1 -20.23 11.29 -2.42
N LEU A 2 -20.82 10.70 -3.48
CA LEU A 2 -21.37 9.34 -3.46
C LEU A 2 -20.38 8.35 -4.07
N TYR A 3 -20.58 7.09 -3.73
CA TYR A 3 -19.76 5.96 -4.18
C TYR A 3 -20.64 4.89 -4.80
N THR A 4 -20.06 4.16 -5.75
CA THR A 4 -20.68 3.00 -6.40
C THR A 4 -19.78 1.78 -6.27
N SER A 5 -20.28 0.59 -6.66
CA SER A 5 -19.47 -0.61 -6.79
C SER A 5 -18.93 -0.75 -8.21
N THR A 6 -17.72 -1.25 -8.35
CA THR A 6 -17.13 -1.61 -9.66
C THR A 6 -17.93 -2.69 -10.39
N ARG A 7 -18.79 -3.46 -9.68
CA ARG A 7 -19.57 -4.59 -10.23
C ARG A 7 -21.06 -4.35 -10.25
N ASP A 8 -21.55 -3.31 -9.54
CA ASP A 8 -22.96 -2.92 -9.53
C ASP A 8 -23.10 -1.39 -9.55
N GLY A 9 -23.39 -0.86 -10.73
CA GLY A 9 -23.59 0.57 -10.94
C GLY A 9 -24.84 1.16 -10.26
N SER A 10 -25.70 0.33 -9.66
CA SER A 10 -26.88 0.80 -8.90
C SER A 10 -26.56 1.18 -7.46
N VAL A 11 -25.44 0.71 -6.92
CA VAL A 11 -25.02 1.02 -5.55
C VAL A 11 -24.79 2.52 -5.38
N ARG A 12 -25.35 3.09 -4.32
CA ARG A 12 -25.18 4.51 -3.95
C ARG A 12 -25.01 4.61 -2.45
N ILE A 13 -23.78 4.87 -2.01
CA ILE A 13 -23.41 5.01 -0.60
C ILE A 13 -22.53 6.24 -0.38
N THR A 14 -22.36 6.66 0.87
CA THR A 14 -21.46 7.75 1.24
C THR A 14 -20.02 7.26 1.40
N GLY A 15 -19.05 8.18 1.48
CA GLY A 15 -17.64 7.85 1.72
C GLY A 15 -17.43 7.14 3.06
N SER A 16 -18.13 7.56 4.11
CA SER A 16 -18.08 6.90 5.42
C SER A 16 -18.63 5.48 5.37
N GLN A 17 -19.71 5.23 4.63
CA GLN A 17 -20.23 3.87 4.41
C GLN A 17 -19.26 2.99 3.62
N ALA A 18 -18.59 3.54 2.60
CA ALA A 18 -17.60 2.81 1.83
C ALA A 18 -16.40 2.37 2.69
N ILE A 19 -15.96 3.21 3.64
CA ILE A 19 -14.88 2.90 4.58
C ILE A 19 -15.30 1.81 5.57
N VAL A 20 -16.49 1.91 6.17
CA VAL A 20 -16.97 0.91 7.14
C VAL A 20 -17.18 -0.45 6.48
N ASN A 21 -17.82 -0.46 5.32
CA ASN A 21 -18.11 -1.71 4.61
C ASN A 21 -16.84 -2.36 4.02
N GLY A 22 -15.86 -1.55 3.60
CA GLY A 22 -14.60 -1.99 3.02
C GLY A 22 -14.71 -2.60 1.62
N ILE A 23 -15.71 -3.45 1.37
CA ILE A 23 -16.01 -4.10 0.11
C ILE A 23 -17.53 -4.13 -0.12
N SER A 24 -17.98 -4.09 -1.36
CA SER A 24 -19.40 -4.17 -1.71
C SER A 24 -19.95 -5.59 -1.54
N LYS A 25 -21.26 -5.70 -1.29
CA LYS A 25 -21.95 -7.01 -1.12
C LYS A 25 -21.88 -7.90 -2.36
N ASP A 26 -21.74 -7.31 -3.54
CA ASP A 26 -21.52 -8.00 -4.82
C ASP A 26 -20.08 -8.50 -5.02
N GLY A 27 -19.19 -8.19 -4.07
CA GLY A 27 -17.76 -8.47 -4.12
C GLY A 27 -16.94 -7.46 -4.92
N GLY A 28 -17.57 -6.41 -5.46
CA GLY A 28 -16.91 -5.30 -6.14
C GLY A 28 -16.28 -4.30 -5.17
N LEU A 29 -15.44 -3.42 -5.69
CA LEU A 29 -14.73 -2.41 -4.92
C LEU A 29 -15.48 -1.07 -4.99
N TYR A 30 -15.48 -0.32 -3.90
CA TYR A 30 -16.06 1.01 -3.92
C TYR A 30 -15.17 2.00 -4.65
N VAL A 31 -15.79 2.80 -5.52
CA VAL A 31 -15.17 3.91 -6.27
C VAL A 31 -16.04 5.16 -6.15
N PRO A 32 -15.45 6.37 -6.13
CA PRO A 32 -16.24 7.60 -6.13
C PRO A 32 -16.98 7.74 -7.47
N SER A 33 -18.21 8.26 -7.43
CA SER A 33 -19.01 8.49 -8.65
C SER A 33 -18.51 9.67 -9.50
N SER A 34 -17.56 10.44 -8.99
CA SER A 34 -16.86 11.50 -9.71
C SER A 34 -15.54 11.80 -9.03
N PHE A 35 -14.57 12.35 -9.77
CA PHE A 35 -13.30 12.82 -9.20
C PHE A 35 -13.25 14.34 -9.13
N PRO A 36 -12.79 14.93 -8.01
CA PRO A 36 -12.45 16.33 -7.96
C PRO A 36 -11.52 16.72 -9.11
N LYS A 37 -11.64 17.94 -9.61
CA LYS A 37 -10.75 18.47 -10.65
C LYS A 37 -10.06 19.71 -10.08
N TYR A 38 -8.74 19.72 -10.17
CA TYR A 38 -7.91 20.86 -9.80
C TYR A 38 -7.33 21.53 -11.03
N SER A 39 -7.41 22.84 -11.09
CA SER A 39 -6.73 23.64 -12.11
C SER A 39 -5.23 23.73 -11.79
N LEU A 40 -4.43 24.16 -12.76
CA LEU A 40 -3.01 24.43 -12.53
C LEU A 40 -2.79 25.48 -11.43
N ASN A 41 -3.68 26.46 -11.30
CA ASN A 41 -3.62 27.46 -10.22
C ASN A 41 -3.89 26.83 -8.85
N ASP A 42 -4.81 25.86 -8.75
CA ASP A 42 -5.04 25.13 -7.51
C ASP A 42 -3.81 24.31 -7.12
N ILE A 43 -3.22 23.62 -8.11
CA ILE A 43 -2.02 22.78 -7.92
C ILE A 43 -0.83 23.64 -7.53
N GLU A 44 -0.67 24.81 -8.13
CA GLU A 44 0.36 25.77 -7.73
C GLU A 44 0.19 26.20 -6.27
N ALA A 45 -1.03 26.52 -5.85
CA ALA A 45 -1.32 26.89 -4.46
C ALA A 45 -1.04 25.75 -3.46
N PHE A 46 -1.09 24.49 -3.89
CA PHE A 46 -0.80 23.34 -3.03
C PHE A 46 0.66 23.27 -2.58
N LYS A 47 1.61 23.86 -3.33
CA LYS A 47 3.04 23.88 -2.96
C LYS A 47 3.31 24.55 -1.61
N ASP A 48 2.45 25.48 -1.19
CA ASP A 48 2.59 26.26 0.04
C ASP A 48 1.92 25.59 1.25
N LEU A 49 1.21 24.45 1.04
CA LEU A 49 0.54 23.73 2.10
C LEU A 49 1.49 22.76 2.81
N SER A 50 1.28 22.61 4.14
CA SER A 50 1.85 21.48 4.85
C SER A 50 1.23 20.17 4.34
N TYR A 51 1.90 19.03 4.58
CA TYR A 51 1.32 17.72 4.23
C TYR A 51 -0.06 17.51 4.84
N VAL A 52 -0.24 17.87 6.11
CA VAL A 52 -1.52 17.78 6.84
C VAL A 52 -2.60 18.66 6.21
N ASP A 53 -2.27 19.89 5.81
CA ASP A 53 -3.24 20.79 5.19
C ASP A 53 -3.64 20.33 3.80
N LEU A 54 -2.68 19.85 3.01
CA LEU A 54 -2.95 19.25 1.70
C LEU A 54 -3.80 17.97 1.82
N ALA A 55 -3.45 17.09 2.76
CA ALA A 55 -4.25 15.90 3.04
C ALA A 55 -5.68 16.27 3.46
N THR A 56 -5.83 17.26 4.34
CA THR A 56 -7.14 17.79 4.74
C THR A 56 -7.93 18.27 3.54
N LYS A 57 -7.31 19.06 2.63
CA LYS A 57 -7.96 19.57 1.43
C LYS A 57 -8.46 18.45 0.52
N ILE A 58 -7.57 17.53 0.16
CA ILE A 58 -7.89 16.44 -0.79
C ILE A 58 -8.93 15.50 -0.19
N LEU A 59 -8.76 15.06 1.05
CA LEU A 59 -9.67 14.12 1.70
C LEU A 59 -11.06 14.71 1.92
N SER A 60 -11.17 16.03 2.18
CA SER A 60 -12.46 16.71 2.32
C SER A 60 -13.29 16.72 1.03
N ASP A 61 -12.65 16.62 -0.13
CA ASP A 61 -13.35 16.55 -1.40
C ASP A 61 -13.91 15.13 -1.69
N PHE A 62 -13.39 14.10 -1.02
CA PHE A 62 -13.84 12.71 -1.17
C PHE A 62 -14.77 12.25 -0.05
N LEU A 63 -14.53 12.67 1.18
CA LEU A 63 -15.18 12.10 2.35
C LEU A 63 -16.28 13.02 2.90
N ASP A 64 -17.30 12.42 3.48
CA ASP A 64 -18.47 13.11 4.03
C ASP A 64 -18.31 13.47 5.52
N PHE A 65 -17.09 13.86 5.93
CA PHE A 65 -16.75 14.47 7.22
C PHE A 65 -16.55 15.98 7.07
N SER A 66 -16.65 16.71 8.16
CA SER A 66 -16.28 18.13 8.15
C SER A 66 -14.78 18.31 7.96
N LYS A 67 -14.38 19.46 7.44
CA LYS A 67 -12.95 19.78 7.26
C LYS A 67 -12.18 19.74 8.58
N ASP A 68 -12.80 20.16 9.68
CA ASP A 68 -12.15 20.17 11.00
C ASP A 68 -11.94 18.74 11.53
N GLU A 69 -12.91 17.83 11.33
CA GLU A 69 -12.74 16.41 11.67
C GLU A 69 -11.60 15.81 10.88
N ILE A 70 -11.58 16.00 9.55
CA ILE A 70 -10.49 15.46 8.69
C ILE A 70 -9.13 16.04 9.10
N ASN A 71 -9.06 17.34 9.39
CA ASN A 71 -7.82 17.97 9.87
C ASN A 71 -7.35 17.35 11.20
N GLY A 72 -8.28 17.10 12.12
CA GLY A 72 -8.00 16.42 13.38
C GLY A 72 -7.45 15.01 13.14
N PHE A 73 -8.05 14.23 12.24
CA PHE A 73 -7.60 12.88 11.89
C PHE A 73 -6.19 12.90 11.26
N CYS A 74 -5.95 13.81 10.31
CA CYS A 74 -4.65 13.96 9.67
C CYS A 74 -3.56 14.35 10.67
N LYS A 75 -3.83 15.32 11.55
CA LYS A 75 -2.89 15.71 12.61
C LYS A 75 -2.56 14.54 13.54
N ALA A 76 -3.56 13.79 14.00
CA ALA A 76 -3.35 12.64 14.87
C ALA A 76 -2.54 11.53 14.18
N ALA A 77 -2.85 11.24 12.91
CA ALA A 77 -2.15 10.22 12.14
C ALA A 77 -0.70 10.59 11.86
N TYR A 78 -0.47 11.78 11.32
CA TYR A 78 0.84 12.17 10.78
C TYR A 78 1.79 12.74 11.83
N SER A 79 1.32 13.08 13.04
CA SER A 79 2.20 13.36 14.18
C SER A 79 3.07 12.18 14.63
N ARG A 80 2.77 10.98 14.13
CA ARG A 80 3.53 9.76 14.41
C ARG A 80 4.70 9.53 13.44
N PHE A 81 4.87 10.39 12.45
CA PHE A 81 5.97 10.32 11.49
C PHE A 81 7.21 11.03 12.03
N GLU A 82 8.39 10.56 11.63
CA GLU A 82 9.68 11.10 12.10
C GLU A 82 9.97 12.50 11.53
N THR A 83 9.27 12.90 10.47
CA THR A 83 9.46 14.20 9.80
C THR A 83 8.13 14.91 9.56
N GLU A 84 8.13 16.25 9.72
CA GLU A 84 6.97 17.09 9.46
C GLU A 84 6.52 17.06 7.98
N ASP A 85 7.45 16.79 7.07
CA ASP A 85 7.16 16.60 5.66
C ASP A 85 6.37 15.33 5.37
N VAL A 86 6.29 14.39 6.32
CA VAL A 86 5.64 13.06 6.23
C VAL A 86 6.20 12.20 5.08
N CYS A 87 6.28 12.76 3.89
CA CYS A 87 6.76 12.13 2.65
C CYS A 87 7.79 13.06 1.96
N PRO A 88 9.03 13.17 2.49
CA PRO A 88 10.03 14.06 1.91
C PRO A 88 10.45 13.62 0.50
N VAL A 89 10.85 14.61 -0.32
CA VAL A 89 11.36 14.39 -1.68
C VAL A 89 12.85 14.71 -1.70
N LYS A 90 13.67 13.75 -2.11
CA LYS A 90 15.12 13.89 -2.33
C LYS A 90 15.40 14.06 -3.81
N LYS A 91 16.17 15.09 -4.17
CA LYS A 91 16.75 15.19 -5.51
C LYS A 91 18.00 14.32 -5.56
N ILE A 92 18.08 13.46 -6.56
CA ILE A 92 19.21 12.55 -6.77
C ILE A 92 20.13 13.12 -7.83
N ASP A 93 19.55 13.47 -8.98
CA ASP A 93 20.28 14.13 -10.09
C ASP A 93 19.38 15.17 -10.77
N GLU A 94 19.69 15.58 -12.01
CA GLU A 94 18.95 16.63 -12.70
C GLU A 94 17.50 16.24 -13.06
N SER A 95 17.21 14.95 -13.21
CA SER A 95 15.89 14.45 -13.64
C SER A 95 15.27 13.44 -12.69
N THR A 96 16.02 12.94 -11.70
CA THR A 96 15.60 11.84 -10.81
C THR A 96 15.38 12.33 -9.38
N TYR A 97 14.22 12.01 -8.84
CA TYR A 97 13.83 12.32 -7.47
C TYR A 97 13.34 11.07 -6.78
N ILE A 98 13.57 10.97 -5.46
CA ILE A 98 13.04 9.90 -4.60
C ILE A 98 11.98 10.49 -3.68
N LEU A 99 10.76 9.95 -3.74
CA LEU A 99 9.68 10.23 -2.78
C LEU A 99 9.74 9.20 -1.65
N GLU A 100 10.22 9.61 -0.48
CA GLU A 100 10.41 8.73 0.67
C GLU A 100 9.10 8.54 1.46
N LEU A 101 8.45 7.40 1.33
CA LEU A 101 7.17 7.07 2.00
C LEU A 101 7.35 6.25 3.29
N PHE A 102 8.56 6.13 3.81
CA PHE A 102 8.90 5.20 4.87
C PHE A 102 9.27 5.85 6.22
N HIS A 103 8.90 7.09 6.45
CA HIS A 103 9.15 7.81 7.71
C HIS A 103 8.07 7.59 8.78
N GLY A 104 7.14 6.70 8.53
CA GLY A 104 6.11 6.31 9.49
C GLY A 104 6.58 5.27 10.50
N PRO A 105 5.72 4.91 11.47
CA PRO A 105 6.09 4.07 12.62
C PRO A 105 6.52 2.65 12.27
N THR A 106 6.22 2.15 11.07
CA THR A 106 6.62 0.80 10.63
C THR A 106 7.58 0.82 9.45
N LEU A 107 8.03 2.00 9.03
CA LEU A 107 9.04 2.22 8.01
C LEU A 107 8.64 1.71 6.61
N ALA A 108 7.35 1.83 6.28
CA ALA A 108 6.82 1.48 4.97
C ALA A 108 5.69 2.45 4.56
N PHE A 109 5.48 2.62 3.25
CA PHE A 109 4.44 3.51 2.68
C PHE A 109 3.04 3.24 3.21
N LYS A 110 2.80 2.01 3.66
CA LYS A 110 1.53 1.56 4.22
C LYS A 110 1.10 2.39 5.43
N ASP A 111 2.06 2.97 6.15
CA ASP A 111 1.82 3.83 7.31
C ASP A 111 1.02 5.08 6.95
N VAL A 112 1.26 5.67 5.76
CA VAL A 112 0.54 6.88 5.31
C VAL A 112 -0.99 6.69 5.36
N ALA A 113 -1.45 5.51 5.00
CA ALA A 113 -2.87 5.20 5.05
C ALA A 113 -3.29 4.48 6.34
N LEU A 114 -2.46 3.61 6.91
CA LEU A 114 -2.83 2.80 8.07
C LEU A 114 -2.74 3.53 9.40
N THR A 115 -2.03 4.63 9.50
CA THR A 115 -2.12 5.53 10.66
C THR A 115 -3.40 6.38 10.63
N LEU A 116 -3.91 6.70 9.44
CA LEU A 116 -5.11 7.51 9.25
C LEU A 116 -6.41 6.68 9.28
N LEU A 117 -6.39 5.47 8.71
CA LEU A 117 -7.57 4.61 8.57
C LEU A 117 -8.32 4.37 9.90
N PRO A 118 -7.67 4.13 11.04
CA PRO A 118 -8.38 3.95 12.31
C PRO A 118 -9.26 5.14 12.68
N HIS A 119 -8.78 6.36 12.50
CA HIS A 119 -9.53 7.58 12.76
C HIS A 119 -10.73 7.73 11.81
N LEU A 120 -10.52 7.46 10.54
CA LEU A 120 -11.60 7.47 9.55
C LEU A 120 -12.64 6.39 9.84
N LEU A 121 -12.20 5.17 10.18
CA LEU A 121 -13.06 4.02 10.40
C LEU A 121 -13.93 4.19 11.65
N THR A 122 -13.35 4.63 12.77
CA THR A 122 -14.11 4.87 14.01
C THR A 122 -15.11 6.01 13.86
N ALA A 123 -14.72 7.11 13.22
CA ALA A 123 -15.63 8.20 12.90
C ALA A 123 -16.74 7.75 11.94
N ALA A 124 -16.39 6.95 10.93
CA ALA A 124 -17.35 6.37 9.98
C ALA A 124 -18.32 5.41 10.67
N ALA A 125 -17.85 4.53 11.54
CA ALA A 125 -18.69 3.63 12.32
C ALA A 125 -19.70 4.42 13.19
N LYS A 126 -19.22 5.43 13.91
CA LYS A 126 -20.07 6.32 14.71
C LYS A 126 -21.12 7.05 13.85
N LYS A 127 -20.73 7.59 12.70
CA LYS A 127 -21.60 8.32 11.78
C LYS A 127 -22.70 7.43 11.17
N ASN A 128 -22.42 6.13 11.02
CA ASN A 128 -23.36 5.15 10.47
C ASN A 128 -24.06 4.31 11.56
N ASP A 129 -24.08 4.80 12.81
CA ASP A 129 -24.76 4.17 13.96
C ASP A 129 -24.35 2.71 14.23
N VAL A 130 -23.13 2.31 13.86
CA VAL A 130 -22.56 1.01 14.23
C VAL A 130 -22.28 1.03 15.73
N LYS A 131 -22.91 0.10 16.46
CA LYS A 131 -22.82 0.02 17.94
C LYS A 131 -21.78 -1.00 18.40
N GLU A 132 -21.51 -1.96 17.56
CA GLU A 132 -20.52 -3.02 17.80
C GLU A 132 -19.09 -2.46 17.67
N LYS A 133 -18.13 -3.10 18.34
CA LYS A 133 -16.70 -2.85 18.09
C LYS A 133 -16.34 -3.37 16.69
N VAL A 134 -15.52 -2.62 15.97
CA VAL A 134 -15.05 -3.05 14.66
C VAL A 134 -13.88 -4.02 14.84
N LEU A 135 -14.05 -5.28 14.45
CA LEU A 135 -13.00 -6.28 14.42
C LEU A 135 -12.32 -6.29 13.05
N ILE A 136 -11.07 -5.86 13.02
CA ILE A 136 -10.23 -5.87 11.82
C ILE A 136 -9.54 -7.23 11.72
N LEU A 137 -9.79 -7.96 10.64
CA LEU A 137 -9.14 -9.25 10.38
C LEU A 137 -8.25 -9.12 9.14
N VAL A 138 -6.95 -9.40 9.31
CA VAL A 138 -5.92 -9.21 8.28
C VAL A 138 -5.12 -10.49 8.09
N ALA A 139 -5.05 -11.01 6.87
CA ALA A 139 -3.99 -11.92 6.46
C ALA A 139 -2.84 -11.11 5.86
N THR A 140 -1.60 -11.44 6.22
CA THR A 140 -0.43 -10.68 5.77
C THR A 140 0.73 -11.60 5.40
N SER A 141 1.53 -11.15 4.43
CA SER A 141 2.86 -11.68 4.14
C SER A 141 3.99 -10.85 4.79
N GLY A 142 3.66 -9.94 5.73
CA GLY A 142 4.64 -9.14 6.47
C GLY A 142 4.18 -7.70 6.75
N ASP A 143 4.60 -6.74 5.95
CA ASP A 143 4.48 -5.30 6.21
C ASP A 143 3.06 -4.79 6.47
N THR A 144 2.06 -5.27 5.72
CA THR A 144 0.67 -4.83 5.90
C THR A 144 0.15 -5.17 7.28
N GLY A 145 0.47 -6.38 7.79
CA GLY A 145 0.07 -6.80 9.12
C GLY A 145 0.68 -5.92 10.20
N LYS A 146 2.00 -5.68 10.13
CA LYS A 146 2.67 -4.81 11.10
C LYS A 146 2.12 -3.39 11.06
N ALA A 147 1.93 -2.80 9.88
CA ALA A 147 1.41 -1.45 9.77
C ALA A 147 -0.05 -1.34 10.26
N ALA A 148 -0.88 -2.37 10.02
CA ALA A 148 -2.24 -2.43 10.54
C ALA A 148 -2.26 -2.56 12.08
N LEU A 149 -1.45 -3.47 12.65
CA LEU A 149 -1.32 -3.60 14.10
C LEU A 149 -0.92 -2.28 14.75
N GLU A 150 0.07 -1.60 14.19
CA GLU A 150 0.57 -0.33 14.72
C GLU A 150 -0.45 0.80 14.56
N GLY A 151 -1.18 0.83 13.45
CA GLY A 151 -2.22 1.82 13.20
C GLY A 151 -3.41 1.69 14.15
N PHE A 152 -3.89 0.45 14.37
CA PHE A 152 -5.05 0.17 15.21
C PHE A 152 -4.74 -0.05 16.70
N LYS A 153 -3.45 -0.02 17.09
CA LYS A 153 -3.03 -0.17 18.49
C LYS A 153 -3.80 0.80 19.40
N ASP A 154 -4.51 0.26 20.38
CA ASP A 154 -5.24 0.98 21.44
C ASP A 154 -6.28 2.00 20.90
N VAL A 155 -6.76 1.84 19.67
CA VAL A 155 -7.80 2.68 19.11
C VAL A 155 -9.16 2.22 19.66
N GLU A 156 -9.82 3.12 20.39
CA GLU A 156 -11.12 2.84 21.02
C GLU A 156 -12.18 2.42 19.97
N GLY A 157 -12.98 1.41 20.32
CA GLY A 157 -14.02 0.88 19.43
C GLY A 157 -13.52 -0.07 18.36
N THR A 158 -12.22 -0.43 18.37
CA THR A 158 -11.65 -1.40 17.42
C THR A 158 -10.91 -2.52 18.11
N ASN A 159 -10.86 -3.68 17.47
CA ASN A 159 -9.95 -4.77 17.77
C ASN A 159 -9.32 -5.24 16.46
N ILE A 160 -8.09 -5.73 16.51
CA ILE A 160 -7.39 -6.23 15.32
C ILE A 160 -6.78 -7.60 15.55
N ILE A 161 -7.00 -8.50 14.59
CA ILE A 161 -6.35 -9.81 14.51
C ILE A 161 -5.54 -9.88 13.23
N VAL A 162 -4.26 -10.24 13.37
CA VAL A 162 -3.37 -10.49 12.24
C VAL A 162 -3.00 -11.96 12.19
N LEU A 163 -3.17 -12.54 11.00
CA LEU A 163 -2.82 -13.91 10.65
C LEU A 163 -1.64 -13.88 9.67
N TYR A 164 -0.54 -14.57 9.99
CA TYR A 164 0.62 -14.64 9.12
C TYR A 164 1.09 -16.10 8.95
N PRO A 165 1.61 -16.50 7.78
CA PRO A 165 2.19 -17.84 7.59
C PRO A 165 3.50 -17.96 8.39
N GLU A 166 3.58 -18.99 9.27
CA GLU A 166 4.74 -19.14 10.17
C GLU A 166 6.08 -19.21 9.42
N ASP A 167 6.10 -19.87 8.27
CA ASP A 167 7.31 -20.04 7.45
C ASP A 167 7.34 -19.08 6.22
N GLY A 168 6.41 -18.12 6.15
CA GLY A 168 6.21 -17.28 4.96
C GLY A 168 6.59 -15.80 5.11
N VAL A 169 7.13 -15.39 6.26
CA VAL A 169 7.56 -14.01 6.55
C VAL A 169 9.00 -14.01 7.07
N SER A 170 9.73 -12.91 6.88
CA SER A 170 11.08 -12.77 7.41
C SER A 170 11.09 -12.78 8.94
N GLU A 171 12.20 -13.18 9.56
CA GLU A 171 12.34 -13.18 11.02
C GLU A 171 12.16 -11.76 11.60
N MET A 172 12.62 -10.73 10.89
CA MET A 172 12.41 -9.34 11.27
C MET A 172 10.91 -8.96 11.28
N GLN A 173 10.19 -9.28 10.22
CA GLN A 173 8.75 -9.02 10.14
C GLN A 173 7.95 -9.83 11.18
N LYS A 174 8.34 -11.09 11.41
CA LYS A 174 7.76 -11.95 12.45
C LYS A 174 7.95 -11.33 13.83
N LEU A 175 9.17 -10.90 14.15
CA LEU A 175 9.48 -10.26 15.42
C LEU A 175 8.70 -8.94 15.59
N GLN A 176 8.62 -8.11 14.56
CA GLN A 176 7.83 -6.88 14.58
C GLN A 176 6.35 -7.12 14.92
N MET A 177 5.75 -8.20 14.42
CA MET A 177 4.35 -8.55 14.73
C MET A 177 4.20 -9.17 16.12
N ARG A 178 5.09 -10.10 16.49
CA ARG A 178 5.03 -10.83 17.76
C ARG A 178 5.33 -9.96 18.99
N THR A 179 6.04 -8.85 18.81
CA THR A 179 6.35 -7.87 19.85
C THR A 179 5.36 -6.71 19.90
N GLN A 180 4.29 -6.73 19.08
CA GLN A 180 3.32 -5.65 19.01
C GLN A 180 2.67 -5.41 20.38
N GLU A 181 2.64 -4.16 20.80
CA GLU A 181 1.96 -3.68 21.99
C GLU A 181 0.50 -3.33 21.69
N GLY A 182 -0.32 -3.16 22.73
CA GLY A 182 -1.72 -2.79 22.68
C GLY A 182 -2.63 -3.85 23.27
N GLU A 183 -3.74 -3.42 23.89
CA GLU A 183 -4.70 -4.32 24.55
C GLU A 183 -5.76 -4.86 23.57
N ASN A 184 -5.94 -4.19 22.45
CA ASN A 184 -6.93 -4.52 21.43
C ASN A 184 -6.34 -5.28 20.22
N VAL A 185 -5.13 -5.82 20.33
CA VAL A 185 -4.42 -6.51 19.25
C VAL A 185 -4.21 -8.00 19.56
N ALA A 186 -4.33 -8.85 18.54
CA ALA A 186 -3.96 -10.26 18.60
C ALA A 186 -3.23 -10.67 17.32
N VAL A 187 -2.27 -11.60 17.46
CA VAL A 187 -1.44 -12.06 16.35
C VAL A 187 -1.31 -13.58 16.43
N PHE A 188 -1.58 -14.26 15.31
CA PHE A 188 -1.46 -15.71 15.20
C PHE A 188 -0.59 -16.09 13.99
N GLY A 189 0.41 -16.94 14.24
CA GLY A 189 1.06 -17.71 13.20
C GLY A 189 0.14 -18.81 12.68
N ILE A 190 0.18 -19.12 11.39
CA ILE A 190 -0.61 -20.20 10.78
C ILE A 190 0.33 -21.22 10.17
N LYS A 191 0.08 -22.52 10.49
CA LYS A 191 0.72 -23.64 9.78
C LYS A 191 0.15 -23.75 8.38
N GLY A 192 0.81 -23.13 7.42
CA GLY A 192 0.39 -23.03 6.04
C GLY A 192 1.11 -21.88 5.33
N ASN A 193 0.68 -21.59 4.12
CA ASN A 193 1.20 -20.47 3.33
C ASN A 193 0.28 -19.23 3.42
N PHE A 194 0.65 -18.17 2.68
CA PHE A 194 -0.12 -16.93 2.66
C PHE A 194 -1.53 -17.11 2.08
N ASP A 195 -1.69 -17.99 1.08
CA ASP A 195 -3.00 -18.28 0.49
C ASP A 195 -3.93 -19.00 1.48
N ASP A 196 -3.39 -19.87 2.35
CA ASP A 196 -4.14 -20.48 3.44
C ASP A 196 -4.66 -19.43 4.42
N ALA A 197 -3.82 -18.46 4.80
CA ALA A 197 -4.21 -17.35 5.66
C ALA A 197 -5.30 -16.47 5.02
N GLN A 198 -5.13 -16.12 3.75
CA GLN A 198 -6.14 -15.35 3.00
C GLN A 198 -7.45 -16.11 2.82
N ALA A 199 -7.37 -17.41 2.54
CA ALA A 199 -8.56 -18.26 2.40
C ALA A 199 -9.35 -18.32 3.70
N ALA A 200 -8.67 -18.44 4.84
CA ALA A 200 -9.31 -18.41 6.16
C ALA A 200 -10.03 -17.08 6.42
N VAL A 201 -9.37 -15.93 6.16
CA VAL A 201 -10.01 -14.62 6.28
C VAL A 201 -11.23 -14.50 5.37
N LYS A 202 -11.11 -14.86 4.07
CA LYS A 202 -12.23 -14.78 3.12
C LYS A 202 -13.40 -15.70 3.53
N ARG A 203 -13.10 -16.88 4.10
CA ARG A 203 -14.11 -17.80 4.63
C ARG A 203 -14.88 -17.15 5.78
N ILE A 204 -14.17 -16.60 6.79
CA ILE A 204 -14.77 -15.96 7.97
C ILE A 204 -15.68 -14.80 7.57
N PHE A 205 -15.29 -13.99 6.57
CA PHE A 205 -16.13 -12.89 6.07
C PHE A 205 -17.42 -13.34 5.37
N ARG A 206 -17.54 -14.62 4.99
CA ARG A 206 -18.68 -15.18 4.27
C ARG A 206 -19.50 -16.17 5.09
N ASP A 207 -18.96 -16.66 6.20
CA ASP A 207 -19.62 -17.65 7.06
C ASP A 207 -20.61 -16.93 7.98
N GLU A 208 -21.90 -17.13 7.71
CA GLU A 208 -22.99 -16.53 8.48
C GLU A 208 -22.96 -16.95 9.98
N ASN A 209 -22.49 -18.17 10.29
CA ASN A 209 -22.37 -18.62 11.67
C ASN A 209 -21.23 -17.89 12.39
N MET A 210 -20.10 -17.69 11.73
CA MET A 210 -18.98 -16.90 12.27
C MET A 210 -19.39 -15.45 12.48
N ILE A 211 -20.06 -14.83 11.50
CA ILE A 211 -20.56 -13.47 11.61
C ILE A 211 -21.55 -13.33 12.77
N ALA A 212 -22.48 -14.28 12.92
CA ALA A 212 -23.44 -14.28 14.02
C ALA A 212 -22.75 -14.44 15.39
N ALA A 213 -21.80 -15.37 15.51
CA ALA A 213 -21.05 -15.60 16.75
C ALA A 213 -20.19 -14.38 17.16
N LEU A 214 -19.58 -13.69 16.21
CA LEU A 214 -18.85 -12.44 16.45
C LEU A 214 -19.80 -11.31 16.85
N LYS A 215 -20.98 -11.25 16.25
CA LYS A 215 -22.00 -10.26 16.61
C LYS A 215 -22.56 -10.47 18.03
N GLU A 216 -22.70 -11.71 18.48
CA GLU A 216 -23.05 -12.03 19.88
C GLU A 216 -21.99 -11.52 20.87
N GLN A 217 -20.73 -11.43 20.43
CA GLN A 217 -19.63 -10.82 21.19
C GLN A 217 -19.52 -9.30 20.98
N SER A 218 -20.51 -8.68 20.36
CA SER A 218 -20.53 -7.24 20.03
C SER A 218 -19.43 -6.82 19.05
N PHE A 219 -19.06 -7.67 18.09
CA PHE A 219 -18.14 -7.34 17.01
C PHE A 219 -18.84 -7.28 15.65
N VAL A 220 -18.40 -6.36 14.81
CA VAL A 220 -18.67 -6.32 13.37
C VAL A 220 -17.34 -6.41 12.60
N LEU A 221 -17.29 -7.29 11.61
CA LEU A 221 -16.08 -7.48 10.80
C LEU A 221 -15.83 -6.30 9.86
N SER A 222 -14.59 -5.88 9.76
CA SER A 222 -14.12 -4.98 8.71
C SER A 222 -12.71 -5.35 8.26
N SER A 223 -12.26 -4.77 7.15
CA SER A 223 -10.97 -5.05 6.55
C SER A 223 -10.11 -3.80 6.45
N ALA A 224 -8.84 -3.94 6.84
CA ALA A 224 -7.81 -2.95 6.59
C ALA A 224 -6.95 -3.27 5.35
N ASN A 225 -7.41 -4.15 4.46
CA ASN A 225 -6.71 -4.50 3.23
C ASN A 225 -6.68 -3.33 2.24
N SER A 226 -5.79 -3.40 1.24
CA SER A 226 -5.61 -2.34 0.24
C SER A 226 -6.86 -2.02 -0.59
N ILE A 227 -7.86 -2.91 -0.60
CA ILE A 227 -9.14 -2.72 -1.29
C ILE A 227 -10.06 -1.71 -0.58
N ASN A 228 -9.90 -1.47 0.73
CA ASN A 228 -10.69 -0.46 1.44
C ASN A 228 -10.38 0.94 0.89
N TRP A 229 -11.43 1.71 0.58
CA TRP A 229 -11.27 3.08 0.07
C TRP A 229 -10.48 3.99 1.03
N GLY A 230 -10.68 3.82 2.33
CA GLY A 230 -9.92 4.54 3.37
C GLY A 230 -8.41 4.22 3.37
N ARG A 231 -7.99 3.15 2.68
CA ARG A 231 -6.58 2.83 2.41
C ARG A 231 -6.06 3.48 1.13
N LEU A 232 -6.92 3.66 0.13
CA LEU A 232 -6.54 4.19 -1.17
C LEU A 232 -6.48 5.71 -1.17
N VAL A 233 -7.53 6.37 -0.68
CA VAL A 233 -7.67 7.83 -0.82
C VAL A 233 -6.53 8.64 -0.18
N PRO A 234 -5.92 8.26 0.98
CA PRO A 234 -4.78 8.99 1.53
C PRO A 234 -3.54 8.96 0.65
N GLN A 235 -3.41 7.95 -0.21
CA GLN A 235 -2.27 7.80 -1.09
C GLN A 235 -2.28 8.79 -2.25
N ILE A 236 -3.42 9.35 -2.61
CA ILE A 236 -3.50 10.40 -3.64
C ILE A 236 -2.72 11.65 -3.21
N VAL A 237 -2.64 11.91 -1.91
CA VAL A 237 -2.06 13.14 -1.34
C VAL A 237 -0.58 13.28 -1.68
N TYR A 238 0.23 12.24 -1.52
CA TYR A 238 1.67 12.35 -1.69
C TYR A 238 2.10 12.54 -3.17
N TYR A 239 1.26 12.20 -4.14
CA TYR A 239 1.50 12.55 -5.54
C TYR A 239 1.39 14.05 -5.77
N PHE A 240 0.37 14.70 -5.26
CA PHE A 240 0.25 16.16 -5.30
C PHE A 240 1.35 16.83 -4.47
N TYR A 241 1.66 16.27 -3.29
CA TYR A 241 2.69 16.82 -2.42
C TYR A 241 4.07 16.79 -3.06
N SER A 242 4.44 15.68 -3.69
CA SER A 242 5.73 15.56 -4.37
C SER A 242 5.87 16.57 -5.53
N TYR A 243 4.83 16.74 -6.34
CA TYR A 243 4.81 17.76 -7.39
C TYR A 243 4.97 19.17 -6.81
N GLY A 244 4.25 19.48 -5.73
CA GLY A 244 4.38 20.76 -5.02
C GLY A 244 5.80 21.00 -4.48
N LYS A 245 6.49 19.94 -4.00
CA LYS A 245 7.89 20.07 -3.54
C LYS A 245 8.85 20.35 -4.69
N LEU A 246 8.67 19.77 -5.87
CA LEU A 246 9.47 20.09 -7.05
C LEU A 246 9.25 21.56 -7.48
N LEU A 247 8.01 22.05 -7.46
CA LEU A 247 7.69 23.45 -7.70
C LEU A 247 8.38 24.40 -6.71
N THR A 248 8.31 24.07 -5.41
CA THR A 248 8.91 24.89 -4.34
C THR A 248 10.43 25.00 -4.50
N LYS A 249 11.08 23.93 -4.95
CA LYS A 249 12.54 23.91 -5.21
C LYS A 249 12.92 24.58 -6.52
N GLY A 250 11.96 24.89 -7.40
CA GLY A 250 12.21 25.45 -8.73
C GLY A 250 12.78 24.41 -9.72
N ASP A 251 12.63 23.13 -9.42
CA ASP A 251 13.09 22.04 -10.29
C ASP A 251 12.17 21.87 -11.53
N ILE A 252 10.90 22.28 -11.42
CA ILE A 252 9.90 22.32 -12.50
C ILE A 252 9.09 23.61 -12.44
N ASN A 253 8.40 23.94 -13.54
CA ASN A 253 7.41 25.02 -13.59
C ASN A 253 5.98 24.45 -13.49
N VAL A 254 5.03 25.30 -13.16
CA VAL A 254 3.60 24.92 -13.13
C VAL A 254 3.14 24.47 -14.51
N GLY A 255 2.61 23.24 -14.56
CA GLY A 255 2.13 22.62 -15.80
C GLY A 255 3.18 21.75 -16.51
N ASP A 256 4.44 21.79 -16.08
CA ASP A 256 5.43 20.82 -16.57
C ASP A 256 5.00 19.41 -16.16
N GLU A 257 5.04 18.48 -17.11
CA GLU A 257 4.71 17.08 -16.83
C GLU A 257 5.87 16.37 -16.14
N ILE A 258 5.53 15.45 -15.22
CA ILE A 258 6.50 14.56 -14.57
C ILE A 258 6.09 13.10 -14.74
N ASN A 259 7.04 12.19 -14.57
CA ASN A 259 6.78 10.77 -14.48
C ASN A 259 6.81 10.31 -13.01
N PHE A 260 6.12 9.19 -12.72
CA PHE A 260 6.29 8.45 -11.47
C PHE A 260 6.67 7.01 -11.77
N SER A 261 7.74 6.50 -11.14
CA SER A 261 8.07 5.07 -11.14
C SER A 261 7.66 4.47 -9.81
N VAL A 262 6.76 3.47 -9.86
CA VAL A 262 6.06 2.96 -8.67
C VAL A 262 6.24 1.45 -8.55
N PRO A 263 6.91 0.96 -7.48
CA PRO A 263 6.98 -0.48 -7.23
C PRO A 263 5.57 -0.99 -6.93
N SER A 264 5.08 -1.93 -7.74
CA SER A 264 3.67 -2.29 -7.77
C SER A 264 3.42 -3.77 -7.47
N GLY A 265 2.53 -4.02 -6.52
CA GLY A 265 1.95 -5.32 -6.21
C GLY A 265 0.42 -5.27 -6.33
N ASN A 266 -0.30 -4.97 -5.24
CA ASN A 266 -1.77 -4.86 -5.23
C ASN A 266 -2.33 -3.64 -5.98
N PHE A 267 -1.52 -2.90 -6.71
CA PHE A 267 -1.89 -1.78 -7.56
C PHE A 267 -2.52 -0.58 -6.83
N GLY A 268 -2.48 -0.53 -5.51
CA GLY A 268 -3.10 0.56 -4.73
C GLY A 268 -2.36 1.88 -4.88
N ASP A 269 -1.05 1.84 -4.75
CA ASP A 269 -0.16 3.00 -4.82
C ASP A 269 -0.23 3.68 -6.20
N ILE A 270 0.12 2.96 -7.25
CA ILE A 270 0.11 3.51 -8.62
C ILE A 270 -1.30 3.93 -9.07
N LEU A 271 -2.36 3.26 -8.61
CA LEU A 271 -3.74 3.67 -8.84
C LEU A 271 -4.04 5.04 -8.21
N ALA A 272 -3.48 5.32 -7.04
CA ALA A 272 -3.59 6.65 -6.42
C ALA A 272 -2.91 7.72 -7.28
N GLY A 273 -1.77 7.41 -7.88
CA GLY A 273 -1.11 8.26 -8.89
C GLY A 273 -1.95 8.46 -10.14
N TYR A 274 -2.60 7.39 -10.63
CA TYR A 274 -3.53 7.47 -11.75
C TYR A 274 -4.74 8.36 -11.43
N TYR A 275 -5.27 8.27 -10.21
CA TYR A 275 -6.35 9.16 -9.78
C TYR A 275 -5.88 10.61 -9.60
N ALA A 276 -4.65 10.85 -9.13
CA ALA A 276 -4.07 12.18 -9.08
C ALA A 276 -3.97 12.80 -10.50
N LYS A 277 -3.50 12.02 -11.48
CA LYS A 277 -3.50 12.42 -12.92
C LYS A 277 -4.92 12.76 -13.39
N LYS A 278 -5.88 11.91 -13.07
CA LYS A 278 -7.31 12.13 -13.38
C LYS A 278 -7.86 13.41 -12.75
N MET A 279 -7.35 13.79 -11.58
CA MET A 279 -7.72 15.02 -10.87
C MET A 279 -7.06 16.29 -11.41
N GLY A 280 -6.11 16.16 -12.35
CA GLY A 280 -5.49 17.28 -13.04
C GLY A 280 -3.99 17.45 -12.75
N LEU A 281 -3.37 16.54 -11.94
CA LEU A 281 -1.92 16.58 -11.74
C LEU A 281 -1.21 16.32 -13.07
N PRO A 282 -0.21 17.16 -13.47
CA PRO A 282 0.52 16.99 -14.72
C PRO A 282 1.45 15.77 -14.65
N VAL A 283 0.89 14.59 -14.95
CA VAL A 283 1.63 13.33 -15.00
C VAL A 283 1.67 12.83 -16.44
N LYS A 284 2.88 12.70 -17.00
CA LYS A 284 3.09 12.16 -18.34
C LYS A 284 2.92 10.65 -18.34
N LYS A 285 3.73 9.95 -17.55
CA LYS A 285 3.72 8.50 -17.43
C LYS A 285 3.69 8.03 -15.98
N LEU A 286 3.00 6.92 -15.76
CA LEU A 286 3.10 6.11 -14.56
C LEU A 286 3.81 4.81 -14.94
N ILE A 287 5.00 4.58 -14.40
CA ILE A 287 5.84 3.41 -14.67
C ILE A 287 5.52 2.36 -13.60
N CYS A 288 4.82 1.31 -14.01
CA CYS A 288 4.41 0.20 -13.16
C CYS A 288 5.55 -0.82 -13.06
N ALA A 289 6.33 -0.76 -12.01
CA ALA A 289 7.47 -1.62 -11.81
C ALA A 289 7.07 -2.92 -11.08
N SER A 290 7.41 -4.07 -11.66
CA SER A 290 7.19 -5.41 -11.11
C SER A 290 8.53 -6.11 -10.83
N ASN A 291 8.54 -7.07 -9.90
CA ASN A 291 9.63 -8.06 -9.83
C ASN A 291 9.36 -9.23 -10.81
N VAL A 292 10.04 -10.35 -10.66
CA VAL A 292 9.84 -11.54 -11.55
C VAL A 292 8.39 -12.06 -11.56
N ASN A 293 7.57 -11.73 -10.55
CA ASN A 293 6.12 -11.96 -10.57
C ASN A 293 5.43 -10.89 -11.44
N ARG A 294 5.79 -10.78 -12.69
CA ARG A 294 5.56 -9.67 -13.61
C ARG A 294 4.18 -9.63 -14.26
N VAL A 295 3.16 -10.12 -13.58
CA VAL A 295 1.76 -10.15 -14.11
C VAL A 295 1.24 -8.76 -14.50
N LEU A 296 1.62 -7.71 -13.76
CA LEU A 296 1.25 -6.33 -14.09
C LEU A 296 2.08 -5.77 -15.24
N ALA A 297 3.40 -6.01 -15.27
CA ALA A 297 4.25 -5.57 -16.36
C ALA A 297 3.74 -6.13 -17.71
N ASP A 298 3.52 -7.45 -17.78
CA ASP A 298 2.99 -8.10 -18.97
C ASP A 298 1.59 -7.58 -19.34
N PHE A 299 0.73 -7.29 -18.36
CA PHE A 299 -0.59 -6.72 -18.61
C PHE A 299 -0.50 -5.32 -19.23
N PHE A 300 0.36 -4.44 -18.73
CA PHE A 300 0.52 -3.09 -19.28
C PHE A 300 1.28 -3.07 -20.61
N GLU A 301 2.03 -4.12 -20.93
CA GLU A 301 2.70 -4.29 -22.22
C GLU A 301 1.75 -4.85 -23.30
N THR A 302 0.86 -5.79 -22.92
CA THR A 302 0.13 -6.60 -23.91
C THR A 302 -1.39 -6.46 -23.85
N GLY A 303 -1.97 -5.94 -22.78
CA GLY A 303 -3.41 -5.98 -22.50
C GLY A 303 -3.88 -7.31 -21.92
N VAL A 304 -3.01 -8.30 -21.76
CA VAL A 304 -3.35 -9.64 -21.25
C VAL A 304 -2.94 -9.80 -19.80
N TYR A 305 -3.92 -10.01 -18.93
CA TYR A 305 -3.68 -10.39 -17.54
C TYR A 305 -3.76 -11.91 -17.38
N ASP A 306 -2.65 -12.57 -17.05
CA ASP A 306 -2.59 -14.02 -16.90
C ASP A 306 -1.91 -14.42 -15.59
N ARG A 307 -2.68 -15.01 -14.65
CA ARG A 307 -2.18 -15.52 -13.36
C ARG A 307 -1.71 -16.98 -13.43
N ASN A 308 -1.88 -17.66 -14.56
CA ASN A 308 -1.50 -19.06 -14.74
C ASN A 308 -0.01 -19.18 -15.02
N ARG A 309 0.78 -18.85 -14.02
CA ARG A 309 2.25 -18.85 -14.03
C ARG A 309 2.81 -19.28 -12.69
N ASP A 310 4.07 -19.61 -12.65
CA ASP A 310 4.77 -19.93 -11.41
C ASP A 310 4.82 -18.69 -10.50
N PHE A 311 4.74 -18.94 -9.20
CA PHE A 311 4.93 -17.93 -8.16
C PHE A 311 6.35 -18.01 -7.62
N PHE A 312 7.04 -16.87 -7.60
CA PHE A 312 8.41 -16.76 -7.11
C PHE A 312 8.42 -15.97 -5.80
N LYS A 313 9.11 -16.50 -4.80
CA LYS A 313 9.43 -15.76 -3.58
C LYS A 313 10.71 -14.97 -3.83
N THR A 314 10.67 -13.65 -3.65
CA THR A 314 11.76 -12.74 -3.99
C THR A 314 12.26 -11.95 -2.79
N ILE A 315 13.34 -11.18 -2.99
CA ILE A 315 13.84 -10.19 -2.01
C ILE A 315 12.96 -8.94 -1.91
N SER A 316 11.98 -8.76 -2.80
CA SER A 316 10.98 -7.67 -2.76
C SER A 316 9.55 -8.19 -2.47
N PRO A 317 9.31 -8.81 -1.29
CA PRO A 317 8.14 -9.66 -1.02
C PRO A 317 6.80 -8.94 -1.07
N SER A 318 6.73 -7.61 -0.93
CA SER A 318 5.47 -6.87 -1.06
C SER A 318 4.93 -6.82 -2.48
N MET A 319 5.75 -7.19 -3.47
CA MET A 319 5.42 -7.28 -4.90
C MET A 319 5.18 -8.73 -5.36
N ASP A 320 5.36 -9.73 -4.48
CA ASP A 320 5.12 -11.15 -4.76
C ASP A 320 3.63 -11.44 -4.83
N ILE A 321 3.04 -11.19 -5.98
CA ILE A 321 1.60 -11.41 -6.22
C ILE A 321 1.34 -11.98 -7.62
N LEU A 322 0.27 -12.76 -7.74
CA LEU A 322 -0.31 -13.17 -9.02
C LEU A 322 -1.70 -12.57 -9.26
N ILE A 323 -2.32 -11.99 -8.21
CA ILE A 323 -3.62 -11.31 -8.32
C ILE A 323 -3.48 -9.91 -7.71
N SER A 324 -3.59 -8.90 -8.54
CA SER A 324 -3.51 -7.49 -8.17
C SER A 324 -4.91 -6.94 -7.88
N SER A 325 -5.23 -6.77 -6.60
CA SER A 325 -6.61 -6.55 -6.16
C SER A 325 -7.22 -5.21 -6.58
N ASN A 326 -6.43 -4.13 -6.68
CA ASN A 326 -6.95 -2.81 -7.06
C ASN A 326 -7.01 -2.58 -8.57
N LEU A 327 -6.48 -3.50 -9.39
CA LEU A 327 -6.57 -3.41 -10.84
C LEU A 327 -8.03 -3.42 -11.32
N GLU A 328 -8.94 -4.00 -10.54
CA GLU A 328 -10.38 -3.96 -10.80
C GLU A 328 -10.93 -2.52 -10.88
N ARG A 329 -10.43 -1.62 -10.05
CA ARG A 329 -10.80 -0.19 -10.10
C ARG A 329 -10.30 0.49 -11.38
N PHE A 330 -9.10 0.11 -11.82
CA PHE A 330 -8.56 0.59 -13.09
C PHE A 330 -9.41 0.09 -14.27
N LEU A 331 -9.76 -1.19 -14.30
CA LEU A 331 -10.63 -1.76 -15.34
C LEU A 331 -11.99 -1.04 -15.40
N TYR A 332 -12.58 -0.75 -14.24
CA TYR A 332 -13.83 0.00 -14.17
C TYR A 332 -13.69 1.39 -14.81
N ASP A 333 -12.63 2.10 -14.49
CA ASP A 333 -12.40 3.45 -15.00
C ASP A 333 -12.13 3.48 -16.50
N VAL A 334 -11.21 2.67 -16.99
CA VAL A 334 -10.81 2.67 -18.43
C VAL A 334 -11.90 2.11 -19.34
N SER A 335 -12.84 1.32 -18.81
CA SER A 335 -14.01 0.83 -19.55
C SER A 335 -15.16 1.85 -19.66
N GLY A 336 -14.96 3.08 -19.15
CA GLY A 336 -16.03 4.09 -19.08
C GLY A 336 -17.04 3.83 -17.97
N GLU A 337 -16.57 3.35 -16.83
CA GLU A 337 -17.38 3.05 -15.64
C GLU A 337 -18.43 1.94 -15.87
N ASN A 338 -18.02 0.88 -16.59
CA ASN A 338 -18.90 -0.21 -17.02
C ASN A 338 -18.78 -1.44 -16.08
N PRO A 339 -19.80 -1.70 -15.21
CA PRO A 339 -19.81 -2.86 -14.33
C PRO A 339 -19.86 -4.20 -15.04
N ASP A 340 -20.54 -4.28 -16.19
CA ASP A 340 -20.65 -5.55 -16.95
C ASP A 340 -19.28 -5.97 -17.51
N PHE A 341 -18.49 -5.00 -17.98
CA PHE A 341 -17.12 -5.24 -18.42
C PHE A 341 -16.26 -5.78 -17.27
N VAL A 342 -16.34 -5.16 -16.09
CA VAL A 342 -15.59 -5.61 -14.91
C VAL A 342 -16.03 -7.01 -14.49
N ASN A 343 -17.33 -7.28 -14.41
CA ASN A 343 -17.86 -8.60 -14.07
C ASN A 343 -17.39 -9.69 -15.04
N GLU A 344 -17.36 -9.41 -16.34
CA GLU A 344 -16.83 -10.32 -17.35
C GLU A 344 -15.36 -10.66 -17.07
N LYS A 345 -14.50 -9.62 -16.85
CA LYS A 345 -13.06 -9.83 -16.65
C LYS A 345 -12.76 -10.53 -15.32
N MET A 346 -13.47 -10.18 -14.25
CA MET A 346 -13.30 -10.84 -12.94
C MET A 346 -13.82 -12.28 -12.95
N THR A 347 -14.87 -12.58 -13.70
CA THR A 347 -15.35 -13.94 -13.91
C THR A 347 -14.32 -14.76 -14.70
N ALA A 348 -13.78 -14.23 -15.81
CA ALA A 348 -12.74 -14.87 -16.58
C ALA A 348 -11.48 -15.14 -15.73
N LEU A 349 -11.05 -14.18 -14.91
CA LEU A 349 -9.94 -14.35 -13.99
C LEU A 349 -10.20 -15.49 -12.96
N ALA A 350 -11.43 -15.58 -12.46
CA ALA A 350 -11.80 -16.61 -11.48
C ALA A 350 -11.85 -18.01 -12.11
N THR A 351 -12.35 -18.15 -13.32
CA THR A 351 -12.61 -19.44 -13.99
C THR A 351 -11.45 -19.93 -14.85
N CYS A 352 -10.84 -19.02 -15.63
CA CYS A 352 -9.79 -19.35 -16.61
C CYS A 352 -8.39 -18.88 -16.17
N GLY A 353 -8.31 -18.05 -15.11
CA GLY A 353 -7.05 -17.49 -14.60
C GLY A 353 -6.52 -16.33 -15.45
N LYS A 354 -7.23 -15.90 -16.49
CA LYS A 354 -6.78 -14.80 -17.36
C LYS A 354 -7.94 -14.04 -18.01
N TYR A 355 -7.63 -12.80 -18.42
CA TYR A 355 -8.50 -11.97 -19.28
C TYR A 355 -7.64 -11.05 -20.15
N GLU A 356 -8.28 -10.45 -21.15
CA GLU A 356 -7.68 -9.49 -22.07
C GLU A 356 -8.55 -8.24 -22.15
N ILE A 357 -7.92 -7.08 -22.33
CA ILE A 357 -8.59 -5.81 -22.63
C ILE A 357 -7.99 -5.17 -23.88
N PRO A 358 -8.73 -4.30 -24.60
CA PRO A 358 -8.18 -3.54 -25.71
C PRO A 358 -6.97 -2.69 -25.26
N TYR A 359 -5.86 -2.80 -25.97
CA TYR A 359 -4.60 -2.12 -25.61
C TYR A 359 -4.71 -0.59 -25.61
N ASP A 360 -5.57 -0.02 -26.46
CA ASP A 360 -5.82 1.41 -26.53
C ASP A 360 -6.38 2.00 -25.20
N LEU A 361 -7.00 1.19 -24.36
CA LEU A 361 -7.43 1.59 -23.01
C LEU A 361 -6.23 1.81 -22.08
N ILE A 362 -5.20 0.97 -22.21
CA ILE A 362 -3.94 1.09 -21.46
C ILE A 362 -3.16 2.31 -21.94
N GLU A 363 -3.01 2.44 -23.26
CA GLU A 363 -2.27 3.53 -23.88
C GLU A 363 -2.83 4.90 -23.46
N LYS A 364 -4.16 5.07 -23.49
CA LYS A 364 -4.84 6.30 -23.04
C LYS A 364 -4.64 6.61 -21.55
N ALA A 365 -4.50 5.60 -20.72
CA ALA A 365 -4.23 5.78 -19.30
C ALA A 365 -2.83 6.35 -19.02
N GLY A 366 -1.89 6.10 -19.93
CA GLY A 366 -0.50 6.55 -19.83
C GLY A 366 0.30 5.76 -18.80
N ILE A 367 -0.06 4.48 -18.58
CA ILE A 367 0.69 3.55 -17.73
C ILE A 367 1.57 2.68 -18.63
N VAL A 368 2.82 2.49 -18.23
CA VAL A 368 3.78 1.58 -18.88
C VAL A 368 4.24 0.53 -17.88
N GLY A 369 4.40 -0.71 -18.31
CA GLY A 369 4.87 -1.81 -17.46
C GLY A 369 6.34 -2.08 -17.68
N GLY A 370 7.01 -2.61 -16.64
CA GLY A 370 8.36 -3.12 -16.73
C GLY A 370 8.66 -4.02 -15.52
N TYR A 371 9.76 -4.78 -15.59
CA TYR A 371 10.14 -5.64 -14.48
C TYR A 371 11.67 -5.67 -14.30
N ALA A 372 12.08 -6.07 -13.09
CA ALA A 372 13.47 -6.38 -12.75
C ALA A 372 13.53 -7.76 -12.09
N ASP A 373 14.56 -8.53 -12.37
CA ASP A 373 14.87 -9.74 -11.63
C ASP A 373 15.70 -9.44 -10.36
N GLU A 374 16.11 -10.49 -9.64
CA GLU A 374 16.88 -10.30 -8.39
C GLU A 374 18.29 -9.78 -8.63
N ASP A 375 18.94 -10.18 -9.71
CA ASP A 375 20.27 -9.72 -10.06
C ASP A 375 20.23 -8.25 -10.48
N ASP A 376 19.26 -7.86 -11.29
CA ASP A 376 19.00 -6.47 -11.64
C ASP A 376 18.72 -5.61 -10.40
N THR A 377 17.91 -6.14 -9.48
CA THR A 377 17.55 -5.46 -8.24
C THR A 377 18.76 -5.22 -7.35
N LYS A 378 19.61 -6.24 -7.15
CA LYS A 378 20.86 -6.11 -6.37
C LYS A 378 21.85 -5.16 -7.03
N MET A 379 22.01 -5.26 -8.35
CA MET A 379 22.86 -4.36 -9.11
C MET A 379 22.38 -2.89 -8.99
N ALA A 380 21.06 -2.65 -8.98
CA ALA A 380 20.53 -1.31 -8.79
C ALA A 380 20.83 -0.76 -7.38
N ILE A 381 20.74 -1.59 -6.32
CA ILE A 381 21.10 -1.18 -4.95
C ILE A 381 22.56 -0.77 -4.90
N ASP A 382 23.46 -1.59 -5.42
CA ASP A 382 24.91 -1.37 -5.44
C ASP A 382 25.28 -0.11 -6.22
N CYS A 383 24.93 -0.05 -7.50
CA CYS A 383 25.25 1.09 -8.39
C CYS A 383 24.66 2.41 -7.89
N PHE A 384 23.45 2.39 -7.31
CA PHE A 384 22.82 3.61 -6.82
C PHE A 384 23.51 4.11 -5.54
N PHE A 385 23.91 3.20 -4.66
CA PHE A 385 24.69 3.53 -3.48
C PHE A 385 26.06 4.10 -3.85
N ASP A 386 26.78 3.46 -4.76
CA ASP A 386 28.10 3.92 -5.24
C ASP A 386 28.03 5.29 -5.91
N SER A 387 26.95 5.56 -6.64
CA SER A 387 26.81 6.82 -7.39
C SER A 387 26.32 7.99 -6.56
N PHE A 388 25.45 7.74 -5.57
CA PHE A 388 24.68 8.78 -4.89
C PHE A 388 24.78 8.72 -3.36
N ASP A 389 25.52 7.77 -2.78
CA ASP A 389 25.59 7.54 -1.33
C ASP A 389 24.21 7.38 -0.68
N TYR A 390 23.27 6.76 -1.45
CA TYR A 390 21.87 6.56 -1.04
C TYR A 390 21.50 5.09 -1.11
N PRO A 391 21.29 4.41 0.04
CA PRO A 391 20.90 3.00 0.05
C PRO A 391 19.41 2.85 -0.28
N LEU A 392 19.12 2.12 -1.35
CA LEU A 392 17.75 1.74 -1.72
C LEU A 392 17.30 0.52 -0.93
N ASP A 393 15.99 0.43 -0.63
CA ASP A 393 15.38 -0.85 -0.31
C ASP A 393 15.12 -1.67 -1.59
N THR A 394 14.87 -2.96 -1.41
CA THR A 394 14.72 -3.90 -2.53
C THR A 394 13.55 -3.58 -3.46
N HIS A 395 12.47 -3.00 -2.96
CA HIS A 395 11.31 -2.62 -3.79
C HIS A 395 11.59 -1.35 -4.59
N THR A 396 12.18 -0.34 -3.95
CA THR A 396 12.60 0.88 -4.63
C THR A 396 13.64 0.60 -5.70
N ALA A 397 14.54 -0.35 -5.47
CA ALA A 397 15.53 -0.78 -6.46
C ALA A 397 14.88 -1.36 -7.73
N VAL A 398 13.82 -2.17 -7.58
CA VAL A 398 13.02 -2.61 -8.74
C VAL A 398 12.47 -1.42 -9.52
N ALA A 399 11.93 -0.40 -8.84
CA ALA A 399 11.39 0.79 -9.52
C ALA A 399 12.46 1.63 -10.21
N VAL A 400 13.66 1.74 -9.62
CA VAL A 400 14.82 2.40 -10.24
C VAL A 400 15.28 1.64 -11.49
N THR A 401 15.40 0.32 -11.42
CA THR A 401 15.77 -0.51 -12.58
C THR A 401 14.79 -0.32 -13.74
N VAL A 402 13.48 -0.42 -13.45
CA VAL A 402 12.45 -0.29 -14.49
C VAL A 402 12.42 1.12 -15.06
N TYR A 403 12.64 2.15 -14.24
CA TYR A 403 12.78 3.54 -14.71
C TYR A 403 13.98 3.69 -15.64
N ASN A 404 15.15 3.18 -15.25
CA ASN A 404 16.36 3.28 -16.08
C ASN A 404 16.18 2.56 -17.43
N ASN A 405 15.55 1.38 -17.43
CA ASN A 405 15.22 0.65 -18.65
C ASN A 405 14.26 1.45 -19.54
N TYR A 406 13.22 2.05 -18.95
CA TYR A 406 12.28 2.91 -19.67
C TYR A 406 12.98 4.09 -20.34
N VAL A 407 13.88 4.79 -19.63
CA VAL A 407 14.67 5.91 -20.20
C VAL A 407 15.58 5.41 -21.32
N ALA A 408 16.26 4.28 -21.13
CA ALA A 408 17.15 3.71 -22.14
C ALA A 408 16.42 3.32 -23.44
N GLU A 409 15.17 2.83 -23.31
CA GLU A 409 14.35 2.41 -24.44
C GLU A 409 13.69 3.58 -25.18
N THR A 410 13.24 4.61 -24.44
CA THR A 410 12.40 5.67 -24.98
C THR A 410 13.14 6.99 -25.23
N GLY A 411 14.26 7.21 -24.54
CA GLY A 411 14.94 8.51 -24.49
C GLY A 411 14.13 9.59 -23.75
N ASP A 412 13.18 9.21 -22.89
CA ASP A 412 12.33 10.15 -22.15
C ASP A 412 13.07 10.71 -20.94
N GLU A 413 13.54 11.95 -21.03
CA GLU A 413 14.25 12.70 -19.97
C GLU A 413 13.32 13.52 -19.07
N THR A 414 12.01 13.30 -19.13
CA THR A 414 11.02 13.97 -18.26
C THR A 414 11.36 13.73 -16.79
N PRO A 415 11.37 14.80 -15.93
CA PRO A 415 11.62 14.64 -14.50
C PRO A 415 10.79 13.53 -13.91
N THR A 416 11.43 12.58 -13.22
CA THR A 416 10.81 11.37 -12.72
C THR A 416 10.96 11.24 -11.21
N VAL A 417 9.84 11.02 -10.54
CA VAL A 417 9.79 10.72 -9.10
C VAL A 417 9.67 9.21 -8.93
N VAL A 418 10.72 8.59 -8.38
CA VAL A 418 10.69 7.19 -7.97
C VAL A 418 10.09 7.11 -6.57
N VAL A 419 9.09 6.25 -6.39
CA VAL A 419 8.39 6.11 -5.12
C VAL A 419 9.11 5.08 -4.25
N ALA A 420 9.75 5.55 -3.16
CA ALA A 420 10.45 4.70 -2.20
C ALA A 420 9.49 4.21 -1.12
N THR A 421 9.14 2.94 -1.19
CA THR A 421 8.04 2.35 -0.42
C THR A 421 8.44 1.75 0.92
N ALA A 422 9.73 1.56 1.19
CA ALA A 422 10.23 1.01 2.45
C ALA A 422 11.61 1.56 2.81
N SER A 423 11.94 1.53 4.10
CA SER A 423 13.30 1.79 4.56
C SER A 423 14.22 0.60 4.21
N PRO A 424 15.48 0.84 3.84
CA PRO A 424 16.47 -0.23 3.61
C PRO A 424 16.67 -1.13 4.85
N TYR A 425 16.44 -0.61 6.04
CA TYR A 425 16.52 -1.37 7.29
C TYR A 425 15.39 -2.40 7.50
N LYS A 426 14.41 -2.48 6.63
CA LYS A 426 13.42 -3.56 6.63
C LYS A 426 13.91 -4.83 5.94
N PHE A 427 14.88 -4.68 5.07
CA PHE A 427 15.51 -5.76 4.27
C PHE A 427 17.03 -5.69 4.41
N PRO A 428 17.55 -5.64 5.66
CA PRO A 428 18.94 -5.25 5.90
C PRO A 428 19.95 -6.27 5.38
N THR A 429 19.60 -7.56 5.34
CA THR A 429 20.44 -8.62 4.79
C THR A 429 20.64 -8.42 3.29
N ASP A 430 19.55 -8.33 2.54
CA ASP A 430 19.59 -8.19 1.08
C ASP A 430 20.26 -6.88 0.63
N VAL A 431 19.97 -5.77 1.36
CA VAL A 431 20.58 -4.47 1.07
C VAL A 431 22.07 -4.46 1.40
N TYR A 432 22.46 -5.03 2.58
CA TYR A 432 23.87 -5.12 2.94
C TYR A 432 24.64 -6.00 1.97
N ASP A 433 24.11 -7.19 1.66
CA ASP A 433 24.75 -8.14 0.75
C ASP A 433 24.96 -7.54 -0.65
N ALA A 434 23.97 -6.76 -1.14
CA ALA A 434 24.06 -6.08 -2.42
C ALA A 434 25.19 -5.02 -2.43
N ILE A 435 25.28 -4.15 -1.39
CA ILE A 435 26.29 -3.07 -1.33
C ILE A 435 27.69 -3.60 -1.01
N SER A 436 27.79 -4.59 -0.11
CA SER A 436 29.10 -5.05 0.39
C SER A 436 29.69 -6.21 -0.40
N HIS A 437 28.89 -6.90 -1.21
CA HIS A 437 29.20 -8.18 -1.86
C HIS A 437 29.57 -9.29 -0.86
N GLU A 438 29.16 -9.17 0.40
CA GLU A 438 29.37 -10.11 1.48
C GLU A 438 28.05 -10.66 2.00
N ASN A 439 27.87 -11.95 2.14
CA ASN A 439 26.69 -12.55 2.74
C ASN A 439 26.59 -12.27 4.25
N CYS A 440 25.39 -11.97 4.72
CA CYS A 440 25.08 -11.80 6.13
C CYS A 440 23.70 -12.41 6.48
N ASP A 441 23.71 -13.62 7.03
CA ASP A 441 22.48 -14.37 7.34
C ASP A 441 21.73 -13.84 8.59
N ASP A 442 22.41 -13.07 9.46
CA ASP A 442 21.81 -12.50 10.66
C ASP A 442 21.34 -11.05 10.42
N ALA A 443 20.03 -10.84 10.46
CA ALA A 443 19.42 -9.54 10.20
C ALA A 443 19.90 -8.43 11.17
N PHE A 444 20.15 -8.74 12.45
CA PHE A 444 20.63 -7.73 13.41
C PHE A 444 22.09 -7.35 13.15
N SER A 445 22.92 -8.32 12.77
CA SER A 445 24.28 -8.06 12.31
C SER A 445 24.28 -7.22 11.04
N ALA A 446 23.41 -7.55 10.08
CA ALA A 446 23.26 -6.79 8.84
C ALA A 446 22.84 -5.34 9.08
N ILE A 447 21.93 -5.05 10.02
CA ILE A 447 21.56 -3.69 10.43
C ILE A 447 22.77 -2.89 10.87
N GLN A 448 23.61 -3.46 11.74
CA GLN A 448 24.80 -2.76 12.25
C GLN A 448 25.86 -2.56 11.17
N LYS A 449 26.03 -3.53 10.29
CA LYS A 449 26.96 -3.45 9.16
C LYS A 449 26.47 -2.44 8.12
N LEU A 450 25.18 -2.46 7.77
CA LEU A 450 24.56 -1.49 6.86
C LEU A 450 24.71 -0.05 7.39
N HIS A 451 24.47 0.15 8.68
CA HIS A 451 24.71 1.47 9.32
C HIS A 451 26.16 1.94 9.17
N ARG A 452 27.14 1.04 9.32
CA ARG A 452 28.57 1.39 9.23
C ARG A 452 28.98 1.81 7.81
N ILE A 453 28.44 1.14 6.78
CA ILE A 453 28.82 1.45 5.41
C ILE A 453 28.03 2.64 4.84
N SER A 454 26.74 2.78 5.19
CA SER A 454 25.87 3.83 4.64
C SER A 454 25.85 5.12 5.45
N GLY A 455 26.26 5.08 6.73
CA GLY A 455 26.11 6.22 7.64
C GLY A 455 24.67 6.58 8.01
N VAL A 456 23.67 5.91 7.38
CA VAL A 456 22.25 6.18 7.64
C VAL A 456 21.88 5.73 9.05
N LYS A 457 21.22 6.62 9.82
CA LYS A 457 20.80 6.31 11.20
C LYS A 457 19.86 5.10 11.22
N ILE A 458 20.10 4.16 12.13
CA ILE A 458 19.16 3.07 12.40
C ILE A 458 17.88 3.66 13.02
N PRO A 459 16.69 3.46 12.41
CA PRO A 459 15.43 3.98 12.94
C PRO A 459 15.12 3.39 14.32
N ASP A 460 14.49 4.19 15.17
CA ASP A 460 14.14 3.77 16.55
C ASP A 460 13.18 2.56 16.55
N ALA A 461 12.31 2.46 15.55
CA ALA A 461 11.42 1.31 15.36
C ALA A 461 12.17 -0.03 15.13
N ILE A 462 13.42 0.03 14.66
CA ILE A 462 14.30 -1.14 14.46
C ILE A 462 15.22 -1.32 15.66
N SER A 463 15.88 -0.25 16.13
CA SER A 463 16.88 -0.34 17.20
C SER A 463 16.30 -0.85 18.51
N THR A 464 15.05 -0.50 18.81
CA THR A 464 14.34 -0.94 20.03
C THR A 464 13.73 -2.34 19.92
N LEU A 465 13.63 -2.91 18.72
CA LEU A 465 12.92 -4.17 18.48
C LEU A 465 13.52 -5.34 19.24
N VAL A 466 14.86 -5.37 19.36
CA VAL A 466 15.60 -6.46 20.04
C VAL A 466 15.27 -6.54 21.53
N THR A 467 14.91 -5.41 22.15
CA THR A 467 14.62 -5.33 23.58
C THR A 467 13.14 -5.51 23.91
N LYS A 468 12.26 -5.54 22.90
CA LYS A 468 10.82 -5.68 23.11
C LYS A 468 10.46 -7.10 23.54
N GLN A 469 9.51 -7.21 24.46
CA GLN A 469 8.96 -8.47 24.89
C GLN A 469 8.13 -9.12 23.77
N VAL A 470 8.40 -10.37 23.49
CA VAL A 470 7.55 -11.18 22.59
C VAL A 470 6.25 -11.52 23.32
N ARG A 471 5.13 -11.00 22.82
CA ARG A 471 3.79 -11.17 23.41
C ARG A 471 3.00 -12.29 22.75
N PHE A 472 3.17 -12.50 21.44
CA PHE A 472 2.38 -13.41 20.64
C PHE A 472 3.23 -14.55 20.09
N ASN A 473 2.99 -15.78 20.59
CA ASN A 473 3.73 -16.98 20.20
C ASN A 473 2.81 -18.10 19.68
N THR A 474 1.51 -17.83 19.60
CA THR A 474 0.54 -18.86 19.25
C THR A 474 0.58 -19.12 17.74
N VAL A 475 0.83 -20.38 17.39
CA VAL A 475 0.74 -20.89 16.01
C VAL A 475 -0.42 -21.86 15.96
N VAL A 476 -1.37 -21.62 15.05
CA VAL A 476 -2.58 -22.40 14.89
C VAL A 476 -2.56 -23.22 13.61
N ASP A 477 -3.25 -24.36 13.60
CA ASP A 477 -3.54 -25.07 12.35
C ASP A 477 -4.52 -24.24 11.50
N LYS A 478 -4.38 -24.29 10.17
CA LYS A 478 -5.26 -23.56 9.25
C LYS A 478 -6.74 -23.89 9.41
N ASN A 479 -7.08 -25.08 9.95
CA ASN A 479 -8.45 -25.50 10.22
C ASN A 479 -8.98 -24.98 11.56
N ASP A 480 -8.12 -24.48 12.45
CA ASP A 480 -8.49 -23.98 13.79
C ASP A 480 -8.53 -22.44 13.86
N VAL A 481 -8.32 -21.76 12.75
CA VAL A 481 -8.31 -20.28 12.69
C VAL A 481 -9.60 -19.67 13.19
N ASP A 482 -10.75 -20.28 12.87
CA ASP A 482 -12.06 -19.79 13.29
C ASP A 482 -12.18 -19.76 14.83
N ASN A 483 -11.73 -20.82 15.49
CA ASN A 483 -11.67 -20.88 16.95
C ASN A 483 -10.70 -19.84 17.54
N ALA A 484 -9.54 -19.65 16.92
CA ALA A 484 -8.57 -18.64 17.36
C ALA A 484 -9.17 -17.24 17.28
N VAL A 485 -9.87 -16.92 16.20
CA VAL A 485 -10.53 -15.61 16.01
C VAL A 485 -11.66 -15.42 17.03
N LEU A 486 -12.52 -16.42 17.25
CA LEU A 486 -13.63 -16.33 18.21
C LEU A 486 -13.16 -16.18 19.67
N ASN A 487 -11.97 -16.66 19.99
CA ASN A 487 -11.46 -16.66 21.38
C ASN A 487 -10.39 -15.57 21.63
N ALA A 488 -9.98 -14.82 20.60
CA ALA A 488 -8.88 -13.86 20.69
C ALA A 488 -9.08 -12.77 21.76
N PHE A 489 -10.34 -12.37 22.01
CA PHE A 489 -10.71 -11.29 22.94
C PHE A 489 -11.81 -11.74 23.93
N LYS A 490 -11.97 -13.04 24.14
CA LYS A 490 -12.81 -13.53 25.25
C LYS A 490 -12.08 -13.32 26.56
N GLU A 491 -12.70 -12.65 27.52
CA GLU A 491 -12.29 -12.54 28.91
C GLU A 491 -12.34 -13.89 29.63
#